data_107c0f2973b6762539359382b2ee0254
#
_entry.id   107c0f2973b6762539359382b2ee0254
#
_cell.length_a   1.000
_cell.length_b   1.000
_cell.length_c   1.000
_cell.angle_alpha   90.00
_cell.angle_beta   90.00
_cell.angle_gamma   90.00
#
_symmetry.space_group_name_H-M   'P 1'
#
loop_
_entity.id
_entity.type
_entity.pdbx_description
1 polymer ?
#
loop_
_entity_poly.entity_id
_entity_poly.type
_entity_poly.pdbx_seq_one_letter_code
_entity_poly.pdbx_strand_id
1 'polypeptide(L)'
;MANIMDYMDWRGDLSFEADEFNEVDNLILAQLAYVDFEGIVTAEENAPAVPLKEASGQFWEKNDKDEILARVSMTKSAPFVMEKMAETKRFSDVKLRCYVNEIRDEEQFQFSAVCVELPDDGLYVAFRGTDNTITGWREDFNMGYLSETPGQLRAVEYLNRAVTDKKQRVRVGGHSKGGNFAVYASVKCDPQIQNQILNVYSNDGPGFRSDMVESTEYQRMLPKLHTILPESSIVGMLLEHQESFEVVKSSNSGIQQHDA
;
A
#
# COMPACT_ATOMS: atom_id res chain seq x y z
N MET A 1 -20.52 -7.89 -9.16
CA MET A 1 -19.72 -6.71 -9.56
C MET A 1 -18.32 -7.22 -9.81
N ALA A 2 -17.63 -6.74 -10.84
CA ALA A 2 -16.23 -7.15 -11.05
C ALA A 2 -15.33 -6.57 -9.93
N ASN A 3 -14.31 -7.32 -9.52
CA ASN A 3 -13.34 -6.97 -8.51
C ASN A 3 -11.90 -7.17 -9.04
N ILE A 4 -10.90 -6.99 -8.19
CA ILE A 4 -9.47 -7.10 -8.57
C ILE A 4 -9.09 -8.52 -9.05
N MET A 5 -9.76 -9.58 -8.58
CA MET A 5 -9.53 -10.95 -9.08
C MET A 5 -10.07 -11.11 -10.50
N ASP A 6 -11.28 -10.59 -10.78
CA ASP A 6 -11.87 -10.58 -12.12
C ASP A 6 -11.01 -9.74 -13.09
N TYR A 7 -10.41 -8.62 -12.63
CA TYR A 7 -9.47 -7.83 -13.42
C TYR A 7 -8.25 -8.67 -13.83
N MET A 8 -7.66 -9.41 -12.90
CA MET A 8 -6.53 -10.28 -13.21
C MET A 8 -6.90 -11.43 -14.17
N ASP A 9 -8.13 -11.96 -14.10
CA ASP A 9 -8.61 -12.95 -15.06
C ASP A 9 -8.79 -12.36 -16.45
N TRP A 10 -9.20 -11.10 -16.53
CA TRP A 10 -9.55 -10.44 -17.78
C TRP A 10 -8.37 -9.71 -18.43
N ARG A 11 -7.49 -9.08 -17.62
CA ARG A 11 -6.40 -8.22 -18.09
C ARG A 11 -5.00 -8.74 -17.67
N GLY A 12 -4.94 -9.84 -16.95
CA GLY A 12 -3.67 -10.42 -16.47
C GLY A 12 -2.76 -10.97 -17.58
N ASP A 13 -3.26 -11.09 -18.81
CA ASP A 13 -2.50 -11.47 -20.00
C ASP A 13 -1.73 -10.30 -20.65
N LEU A 14 -2.03 -9.05 -20.27
CA LEU A 14 -1.38 -7.85 -20.80
C LEU A 14 -0.20 -7.43 -19.93
N SER A 15 0.99 -7.31 -20.55
CA SER A 15 2.15 -6.74 -19.87
C SER A 15 2.00 -5.22 -19.67
N PHE A 16 2.83 -4.63 -18.78
CA PHE A 16 2.88 -3.17 -18.58
C PHE A 16 3.34 -2.40 -19.84
N GLU A 17 3.98 -3.07 -20.80
CA GLU A 17 4.30 -2.46 -22.11
C GLU A 17 3.06 -2.36 -23.00
N ALA A 18 2.13 -3.33 -22.92
CA ALA A 18 0.93 -3.38 -23.75
C ALA A 18 -0.20 -2.51 -23.18
N ASP A 19 -0.24 -2.35 -21.87
CA ASP A 19 -1.23 -1.58 -21.15
C ASP A 19 -0.54 -0.99 -19.90
N GLU A 20 -0.35 0.33 -19.87
CA GLU A 20 0.39 1.02 -18.82
C GLU A 20 -0.21 0.78 -17.44
N PHE A 21 0.59 1.04 -16.40
CA PHE A 21 0.16 0.98 -15.01
C PHE A 21 -1.07 1.87 -14.76
N ASN A 22 -2.07 1.35 -14.07
CA ASN A 22 -3.32 2.03 -13.76
C ASN A 22 -3.75 1.87 -12.28
N GLU A 23 -4.88 2.47 -11.92
CA GLU A 23 -5.40 2.51 -10.55
C GLU A 23 -5.76 1.11 -10.01
N VAL A 24 -6.18 0.17 -10.89
CA VAL A 24 -6.49 -1.20 -10.45
C VAL A 24 -5.21 -1.97 -10.12
N ASP A 25 -4.13 -1.73 -10.86
CA ASP A 25 -2.82 -2.29 -10.52
C ASP A 25 -2.35 -1.79 -9.16
N ASN A 26 -2.57 -0.50 -8.85
CA ASN A 26 -2.30 0.05 -7.53
C ASN A 26 -3.08 -0.69 -6.44
N LEU A 27 -4.40 -0.88 -6.61
CA LEU A 27 -5.23 -1.62 -5.64
C LEU A 27 -4.69 -3.04 -5.40
N ILE A 28 -4.29 -3.74 -6.47
CA ILE A 28 -3.72 -5.08 -6.40
C ILE A 28 -2.38 -5.07 -5.66
N LEU A 29 -1.47 -4.15 -6.01
CA LEU A 29 -0.15 -4.07 -5.40
C LEU A 29 -0.21 -3.64 -3.92
N ALA A 30 -1.17 -2.80 -3.55
CA ALA A 30 -1.37 -2.40 -2.16
C ALA A 30 -1.73 -3.59 -1.25
N GLN A 31 -2.36 -4.65 -1.80
CA GLN A 31 -2.65 -5.89 -1.06
C GLN A 31 -1.39 -6.60 -0.59
N LEU A 32 -0.28 -6.50 -1.31
CA LEU A 32 0.97 -7.18 -0.92
C LEU A 32 1.49 -6.73 0.44
N ALA A 33 1.19 -5.49 0.85
CA ALA A 33 1.59 -5.01 2.18
C ALA A 33 0.92 -5.76 3.35
N TYR A 34 -0.19 -6.49 3.09
CA TYR A 34 -0.88 -7.30 4.08
C TYR A 34 -0.41 -8.76 4.14
N VAL A 35 0.46 -9.17 3.23
CA VAL A 35 1.07 -10.51 3.28
C VAL A 35 2.27 -10.48 4.22
N ASP A 36 2.38 -11.50 5.07
CA ASP A 36 3.54 -11.66 5.93
C ASP A 36 4.68 -12.34 5.17
N PHE A 37 5.69 -11.53 4.82
CA PHE A 37 6.89 -12.00 4.13
C PHE A 37 8.07 -12.24 5.08
N GLU A 38 7.85 -12.39 6.38
CA GLU A 38 8.93 -12.65 7.32
C GLU A 38 9.66 -13.96 6.99
N GLY A 39 10.99 -13.86 6.92
CA GLY A 39 11.85 -14.99 6.51
C GLY A 39 11.70 -15.40 5.03
N ILE A 40 11.06 -14.55 4.19
CA ILE A 40 10.96 -14.68 2.74
C ILE A 40 11.65 -13.48 2.06
N VAL A 41 11.27 -12.27 2.45
CA VAL A 41 11.83 -11.01 1.93
C VAL A 41 12.53 -10.27 3.06
N THR A 42 13.82 -9.99 2.90
CA THR A 42 14.59 -9.27 3.91
C THR A 42 14.32 -7.76 3.91
N ALA A 43 14.53 -7.12 5.07
CA ALA A 43 14.49 -5.67 5.22
C ALA A 43 15.75 -4.96 4.66
N GLU A 44 16.80 -5.70 4.30
CA GLU A 44 18.05 -5.15 3.81
C GLU A 44 17.89 -4.53 2.41
N GLU A 45 18.29 -3.26 2.27
CA GLU A 45 18.12 -2.47 1.03
C GLU A 45 18.91 -3.02 -0.16
N ASN A 46 20.07 -3.59 0.10
CA ASN A 46 20.98 -4.12 -0.93
C ASN A 46 20.85 -5.62 -1.17
N ALA A 47 19.90 -6.29 -0.49
CA ALA A 47 19.64 -7.69 -0.74
C ALA A 47 19.01 -7.90 -2.13
N PRO A 48 19.24 -9.05 -2.76
CA PRO A 48 18.56 -9.38 -4.00
C PRO A 48 17.04 -9.37 -3.83
N ALA A 49 16.34 -8.79 -4.78
CA ALA A 49 14.88 -8.83 -4.80
C ALA A 49 14.39 -10.27 -5.07
N VAL A 50 13.32 -10.67 -4.38
CA VAL A 50 12.71 -12.01 -4.47
C VAL A 50 11.60 -11.98 -5.52
N PRO A 51 11.62 -12.85 -6.55
CA PRO A 51 10.53 -12.93 -7.51
C PRO A 51 9.19 -13.23 -6.82
N LEU A 52 8.12 -12.56 -7.25
CA LEU A 52 6.79 -12.72 -6.65
C LEU A 52 6.32 -14.19 -6.62
N LYS A 53 6.58 -14.93 -7.70
CA LYS A 53 6.24 -16.35 -7.79
C LYS A 53 6.97 -17.19 -6.74
N GLU A 54 8.24 -16.88 -6.48
CA GLU A 54 9.04 -17.55 -5.46
C GLU A 54 8.52 -17.20 -4.05
N ALA A 55 8.28 -15.91 -3.78
CA ALA A 55 7.72 -15.45 -2.51
C ALA A 55 6.35 -16.10 -2.21
N SER A 56 5.48 -16.18 -3.22
CA SER A 56 4.19 -16.85 -3.12
C SER A 56 4.33 -18.34 -2.81
N GLY A 57 5.25 -19.05 -3.49
CA GLY A 57 5.54 -20.46 -3.21
C GLY A 57 6.00 -20.68 -1.78
N GLN A 58 7.02 -19.92 -1.34
CA GLN A 58 7.54 -20.00 0.04
C GLN A 58 6.49 -19.65 1.10
N PHE A 59 5.60 -18.70 0.80
CA PHE A 59 4.50 -18.37 1.71
C PHE A 59 3.54 -19.54 1.90
N TRP A 60 3.11 -20.21 0.81
CA TRP A 60 2.18 -21.33 0.86
C TRP A 60 2.80 -22.63 1.37
N GLU A 61 4.13 -22.77 1.34
CA GLU A 61 4.82 -23.87 2.04
C GLU A 61 4.71 -23.77 3.58
N LYS A 62 4.54 -22.56 4.11
CA LYS A 62 4.47 -22.27 5.55
C LYS A 62 3.05 -22.07 6.07
N ASN A 63 2.07 -21.87 5.21
CA ASN A 63 0.71 -21.46 5.58
C ASN A 63 -0.34 -22.38 4.94
N ASP A 64 -1.38 -22.68 5.70
CA ASP A 64 -2.53 -23.44 5.24
C ASP A 64 -3.65 -22.51 4.75
N LYS A 65 -4.23 -22.80 3.58
CA LYS A 65 -5.30 -21.98 2.95
C LYS A 65 -6.57 -21.96 3.79
N ASP A 66 -6.97 -23.09 4.34
CA ASP A 66 -8.20 -23.19 5.11
C ASP A 66 -8.07 -22.45 6.44
N GLU A 67 -6.87 -22.51 7.08
CA GLU A 67 -6.59 -21.71 8.26
C GLU A 67 -6.66 -20.20 7.99
N ILE A 68 -6.12 -19.73 6.87
CA ILE A 68 -6.20 -18.31 6.48
C ILE A 68 -7.64 -17.91 6.22
N LEU A 69 -8.42 -18.69 5.50
CA LEU A 69 -9.84 -18.41 5.23
C LEU A 69 -10.69 -18.39 6.51
N ALA A 70 -10.32 -19.16 7.50
CA ALA A 70 -11.02 -19.20 8.80
C ALA A 70 -10.72 -17.98 9.69
N ARG A 71 -9.68 -17.19 9.39
CA ARG A 71 -9.35 -15.97 10.16
C ARG A 71 -10.45 -14.92 10.06
N VAL A 72 -10.73 -14.29 11.20
CA VAL A 72 -11.58 -13.09 11.23
C VAL A 72 -10.70 -11.88 10.91
N SER A 73 -10.51 -11.59 9.63
CA SER A 73 -9.71 -10.46 9.15
C SER A 73 -10.31 -9.90 7.87
N MET A 74 -10.32 -8.59 7.71
CA MET A 74 -10.71 -7.92 6.47
C MET A 74 -9.65 -8.05 5.37
N THR A 75 -8.43 -8.45 5.71
CA THR A 75 -7.31 -8.53 4.76
C THR A 75 -6.87 -9.97 4.48
N LYS A 76 -7.68 -10.96 4.86
CA LYS A 76 -7.37 -12.38 4.64
C LYS A 76 -7.31 -12.79 3.17
N SER A 77 -7.84 -11.98 2.27
CA SER A 77 -7.79 -12.17 0.83
C SER A 77 -6.40 -11.89 0.23
N ALA A 78 -5.57 -11.08 0.87
CA ALA A 78 -4.29 -10.63 0.33
C ALA A 78 -3.34 -11.76 -0.13
N PRO A 79 -3.14 -12.88 0.60
CA PRO A 79 -2.34 -13.99 0.12
C PRO A 79 -2.88 -14.66 -1.15
N PHE A 80 -4.20 -14.70 -1.31
CA PHE A 80 -4.83 -15.25 -2.52
C PHE A 80 -4.71 -14.30 -3.71
N VAL A 81 -4.75 -12.98 -3.47
CA VAL A 81 -4.43 -11.97 -4.48
C VAL A 81 -3.00 -12.13 -4.95
N MET A 82 -2.03 -12.29 -4.03
CA MET A 82 -0.63 -12.55 -4.35
C MET A 82 -0.45 -13.83 -5.18
N GLU A 83 -1.11 -14.93 -4.81
CA GLU A 83 -1.07 -16.19 -5.57
C GLU A 83 -1.58 -15.97 -7.00
N LYS A 84 -2.71 -15.28 -7.16
CA LYS A 84 -3.28 -14.97 -8.47
C LYS A 84 -2.37 -14.06 -9.30
N MET A 85 -1.76 -13.05 -8.69
CA MET A 85 -0.77 -12.19 -9.36
C MET A 85 0.38 -13.02 -9.94
N ALA A 86 0.92 -13.96 -9.16
CA ALA A 86 2.05 -14.81 -9.57
C ALA A 86 1.74 -15.71 -10.78
N GLU A 87 0.46 -15.94 -11.09
CA GLU A 87 0.00 -16.72 -12.24
C GLU A 87 -0.25 -15.88 -13.49
N THR A 88 -0.31 -14.55 -13.37
CA THR A 88 -0.62 -13.65 -14.49
C THR A 88 0.65 -13.17 -15.18
N LYS A 89 0.59 -12.95 -16.51
CA LYS A 89 1.69 -12.34 -17.26
C LYS A 89 1.98 -10.91 -16.79
N ARG A 90 0.94 -10.18 -16.36
CA ARG A 90 1.06 -8.77 -15.95
C ARG A 90 1.98 -8.60 -14.73
N PHE A 91 1.92 -9.52 -13.77
CA PHE A 91 2.64 -9.42 -12.51
C PHE A 91 3.71 -10.51 -12.31
N SER A 92 3.87 -11.46 -13.26
CA SER A 92 4.81 -12.60 -13.09
C SER A 92 6.26 -12.18 -12.87
N ASP A 93 6.68 -11.06 -13.46
CA ASP A 93 8.05 -10.57 -13.41
C ASP A 93 8.29 -9.56 -12.27
N VAL A 94 7.27 -9.32 -11.45
CA VAL A 94 7.36 -8.47 -10.25
C VAL A 94 8.28 -9.11 -9.23
N LYS A 95 9.08 -8.28 -8.55
CA LYS A 95 9.98 -8.72 -7.48
C LYS A 95 9.78 -7.91 -6.21
N LEU A 96 9.97 -8.54 -5.07
CA LEU A 96 9.77 -7.97 -3.74
C LEU A 96 11.11 -7.73 -3.04
N ARG A 97 11.22 -6.61 -2.33
CA ARG A 97 12.39 -6.31 -1.49
C ARG A 97 12.04 -5.39 -0.32
N CYS A 98 12.95 -5.24 0.61
CA CYS A 98 12.85 -4.31 1.73
C CYS A 98 11.60 -4.49 2.60
N TYR A 99 11.11 -5.73 2.79
CA TYR A 99 9.96 -5.97 3.65
C TYR A 99 10.29 -5.65 5.10
N VAL A 100 9.39 -4.91 5.75
CA VAL A 100 9.43 -4.63 7.18
C VAL A 100 8.06 -4.86 7.80
N ASN A 101 8.05 -5.37 9.05
CA ASN A 101 6.86 -5.52 9.86
C ASN A 101 7.24 -5.27 11.33
N GLU A 102 6.90 -4.10 11.84
CA GLU A 102 7.28 -3.61 13.15
C GLU A 102 6.04 -3.32 13.99
N ILE A 103 5.94 -3.92 15.18
CA ILE A 103 4.87 -3.66 16.15
C ILE A 103 5.55 -3.36 17.49
N ARG A 104 5.21 -2.20 18.09
CA ARG A 104 5.72 -1.75 19.39
C ARG A 104 4.55 -1.25 20.23
N ASP A 105 4.03 -2.11 21.11
CA ASP A 105 2.83 -1.83 21.89
C ASP A 105 2.97 -0.63 22.83
N GLU A 106 4.14 -0.46 23.45
CA GLU A 106 4.42 0.65 24.36
C GLU A 106 4.38 2.01 23.67
N GLU A 107 4.81 2.07 22.41
CA GLU A 107 4.82 3.27 21.57
C GLU A 107 3.51 3.48 20.79
N GLN A 108 2.55 2.55 20.91
CA GLN A 108 1.33 2.51 20.07
C GLN A 108 1.66 2.58 18.58
N PHE A 109 2.67 1.84 18.17
CA PHE A 109 3.29 1.89 16.86
C PHE A 109 3.09 0.58 16.12
N GLN A 110 2.58 0.68 14.89
CA GLN A 110 2.48 -0.44 13.97
C GLN A 110 2.84 0.04 12.56
N PHE A 111 3.87 -0.56 12.00
CA PHE A 111 4.35 -0.21 10.66
C PHE A 111 4.68 -1.46 9.87
N SER A 112 4.22 -1.54 8.64
CA SER A 112 4.67 -2.55 7.68
C SER A 112 4.67 -1.97 6.28
N ALA A 113 5.68 -2.35 5.51
CA ALA A 113 5.84 -1.92 4.13
C ALA A 113 6.65 -2.93 3.32
N VAL A 114 6.44 -2.91 2.02
CA VAL A 114 7.22 -3.71 1.05
C VAL A 114 7.45 -2.90 -0.22
N CYS A 115 8.62 -3.04 -0.81
CA CYS A 115 8.93 -2.50 -2.12
C CYS A 115 8.71 -3.55 -3.21
N VAL A 116 8.11 -3.12 -4.29
CA VAL A 116 7.74 -3.93 -5.45
C VAL A 116 8.43 -3.36 -6.68
N GLU A 117 9.41 -4.09 -7.22
CA GLU A 117 10.04 -3.77 -8.50
C GLU A 117 9.12 -4.20 -9.63
N LEU A 118 8.78 -3.25 -10.50
CA LEU A 118 7.86 -3.45 -11.61
C LEU A 118 8.61 -3.73 -12.91
N PRO A 119 8.02 -4.47 -13.86
CA PRO A 119 8.65 -4.76 -15.17
C PRO A 119 8.90 -3.51 -16.03
N ASP A 120 8.29 -2.36 -15.70
CA ASP A 120 8.51 -1.08 -16.39
C ASP A 120 9.67 -0.26 -15.82
N ASP A 121 10.61 -0.90 -15.11
CA ASP A 121 11.71 -0.28 -14.35
C ASP A 121 11.24 0.68 -13.24
N GLY A 122 9.98 0.59 -12.86
CA GLY A 122 9.39 1.35 -11.76
C GLY A 122 9.54 0.65 -10.41
N LEU A 123 9.43 1.44 -9.35
CA LEU A 123 9.30 0.97 -7.98
C LEU A 123 7.91 1.36 -7.47
N TYR A 124 7.18 0.40 -6.93
CA TYR A 124 5.98 0.66 -6.14
C TYR A 124 6.28 0.40 -4.66
N VAL A 125 6.02 1.38 -3.81
CA VAL A 125 6.19 1.25 -2.36
C VAL A 125 4.81 1.09 -1.73
N ALA A 126 4.54 -0.10 -1.18
CA ALA A 126 3.27 -0.45 -0.56
C ALA A 126 3.36 -0.30 0.96
N PHE A 127 2.50 0.53 1.55
CA PHE A 127 2.32 0.67 2.99
C PHE A 127 1.08 -0.08 3.45
N ARG A 128 1.23 -0.86 4.54
CA ARG A 128 0.13 -1.60 5.15
C ARG A 128 -0.74 -0.67 6.00
N GLY A 129 -2.05 -0.87 5.92
CA GLY A 129 -3.01 -0.32 6.86
C GLY A 129 -3.02 -1.02 8.20
N THR A 130 -4.03 -0.70 9.01
CA THR A 130 -4.23 -1.30 10.33
C THR A 130 -4.57 -2.78 10.18
N ASP A 131 -3.95 -3.60 11.03
CA ASP A 131 -4.38 -4.97 11.24
C ASP A 131 -5.45 -5.04 12.35
N ASN A 132 -5.81 -6.25 12.77
CA ASN A 132 -6.80 -6.45 13.84
C ASN A 132 -6.24 -6.22 15.26
N THR A 133 -5.06 -5.58 15.42
CA THR A 133 -4.46 -5.30 16.72
C THR A 133 -5.01 -4.03 17.37
N ILE A 134 -5.10 -4.04 18.70
CA ILE A 134 -5.47 -2.83 19.49
C ILE A 134 -4.47 -1.71 19.24
N THR A 135 -3.21 -2.04 19.06
CA THR A 135 -2.12 -1.08 18.80
C THR A 135 -2.33 -0.32 17.49
N GLY A 136 -2.72 -1.02 16.42
CA GLY A 136 -3.06 -0.39 15.15
C GLY A 136 -4.22 0.59 15.27
N TRP A 137 -5.30 0.20 15.93
CA TRP A 137 -6.47 1.08 16.16
C TRP A 137 -6.14 2.32 16.99
N ARG A 138 -5.25 2.20 18.00
CA ARG A 138 -4.82 3.35 18.81
C ARG A 138 -4.01 4.35 17.97
N GLU A 139 -3.15 3.88 17.08
CA GLU A 139 -2.40 4.76 16.18
C GLU A 139 -3.35 5.52 15.23
N ASP A 140 -4.40 4.86 14.72
CA ASP A 140 -5.41 5.50 13.88
C ASP A 140 -6.12 6.66 14.61
N PHE A 141 -6.48 6.49 15.88
CA PHE A 141 -7.03 7.57 16.70
C PHE A 141 -6.04 8.71 16.89
N ASN A 142 -4.75 8.41 17.04
CA ASN A 142 -3.72 9.42 17.25
C ASN A 142 -3.53 10.33 16.02
N MET A 143 -3.83 9.87 14.81
CA MET A 143 -3.78 10.71 13.59
C MET A 143 -4.70 11.93 13.65
N GLY A 144 -5.79 11.87 14.42
CA GLY A 144 -6.71 13.00 14.61
C GLY A 144 -6.21 14.06 15.62
N TYR A 145 -5.28 13.70 16.49
CA TYR A 145 -4.84 14.57 17.61
C TYR A 145 -3.38 15.02 17.49
N LEU A 146 -2.49 14.14 17.01
CA LEU A 146 -1.10 14.45 16.86
C LEU A 146 -0.83 15.17 15.54
N SER A 147 0.15 16.05 15.52
CA SER A 147 0.63 16.67 14.28
C SER A 147 1.24 15.62 13.32
N GLU A 148 1.86 14.61 13.92
CA GLU A 148 2.46 13.45 13.23
C GLU A 148 2.49 12.25 14.17
N THR A 149 2.34 11.05 13.61
CA THR A 149 2.43 9.79 14.37
C THR A 149 3.79 9.13 14.17
N PRO A 150 4.21 8.24 15.09
CA PRO A 150 5.44 7.46 14.90
C PRO A 150 5.46 6.67 13.59
N GLY A 151 4.30 6.12 13.17
CA GLY A 151 4.18 5.39 11.91
C GLY A 151 4.35 6.28 10.68
N GLN A 152 3.83 7.52 10.71
CA GLN A 152 4.05 8.50 9.64
C GLN A 152 5.53 8.86 9.50
N LEU A 153 6.22 9.12 10.62
CA LEU A 153 7.67 9.39 10.61
C LEU A 153 8.47 8.19 10.08
N ARG A 154 8.08 6.97 10.50
CA ARG A 154 8.71 5.73 10.01
C ARG A 154 8.47 5.51 8.52
N ALA A 155 7.31 5.90 7.99
CA ALA A 155 7.01 5.83 6.56
C ALA A 155 7.91 6.76 5.74
N VAL A 156 8.19 7.98 6.24
CA VAL A 156 9.16 8.92 5.61
C VAL A 156 10.56 8.30 5.59
N GLU A 157 11.02 7.80 6.74
CA GLU A 157 12.33 7.15 6.84
C GLU A 157 12.44 5.94 5.90
N TYR A 158 11.40 5.11 5.86
CA TYR A 158 11.37 3.95 4.99
C TYR A 158 11.46 4.35 3.51
N LEU A 159 10.66 5.31 3.06
CA LEU A 159 10.66 5.77 1.68
C LEU A 159 12.02 6.34 1.27
N ASN A 160 12.64 7.16 2.15
CA ASN A 160 13.96 7.74 1.91
C ASN A 160 15.05 6.67 1.77
N ARG A 161 14.95 5.58 2.51
CA ARG A 161 15.91 4.47 2.45
C ARG A 161 15.66 3.52 1.28
N ALA A 162 14.40 3.27 0.96
CA ALA A 162 14.02 2.31 -0.08
C ALA A 162 14.35 2.77 -1.51
N VAL A 163 14.33 4.10 -1.76
CA VAL A 163 14.63 4.66 -3.07
C VAL A 163 16.13 4.98 -3.17
N THR A 164 16.89 4.03 -3.66
CA THR A 164 18.37 4.13 -3.76
C THR A 164 18.87 4.63 -5.12
N ASP A 165 18.15 4.35 -6.20
CA ASP A 165 18.49 4.81 -7.54
C ASP A 165 17.86 6.17 -7.83
N LYS A 166 18.69 7.17 -8.15
CA LYS A 166 18.27 8.56 -8.43
C LYS A 166 17.45 8.73 -9.72
N LYS A 167 17.35 7.70 -10.54
CA LYS A 167 16.61 7.73 -11.82
C LYS A 167 15.36 6.85 -11.78
N GLN A 168 15.14 6.12 -10.70
CA GLN A 168 14.02 5.20 -10.58
C GLN A 168 12.69 5.98 -10.58
N ARG A 169 11.74 5.52 -11.35
CA ARG A 169 10.35 6.01 -11.32
C ARG A 169 9.65 5.38 -10.10
N VAL A 170 9.07 6.21 -9.25
CA VAL A 170 8.50 5.76 -7.98
C VAL A 170 6.98 5.98 -7.99
N ARG A 171 6.25 4.96 -7.58
CA ARG A 171 4.84 5.04 -7.21
C ARG A 171 4.72 4.62 -5.75
N VAL A 172 3.85 5.28 -5.03
CA VAL A 172 3.66 5.02 -3.59
C VAL A 172 2.19 4.78 -3.35
N GLY A 173 1.83 3.78 -2.57
CA GLY A 173 0.43 3.53 -2.29
C GLY A 173 0.21 2.70 -1.03
N GLY A 174 -1.05 2.63 -0.62
CA GLY A 174 -1.48 1.82 0.51
C GLY A 174 -2.99 1.90 0.67
N HIS A 175 -3.52 1.02 1.50
CA HIS A 175 -4.93 0.96 1.84
C HIS A 175 -5.12 1.36 3.31
N SER A 176 -6.22 2.04 3.62
CA SER A 176 -6.54 2.46 4.98
C SER A 176 -5.45 3.37 5.56
N LYS A 177 -4.98 3.15 6.78
CA LYS A 177 -3.81 3.84 7.37
C LYS A 177 -2.59 3.83 6.43
N GLY A 178 -2.38 2.77 5.66
CA GLY A 178 -1.31 2.69 4.66
C GLY A 178 -1.45 3.73 3.56
N GLY A 179 -2.67 4.10 3.17
CA GLY A 179 -2.93 5.22 2.25
C GLY A 179 -2.50 6.56 2.84
N ASN A 180 -2.82 6.81 4.12
CA ASN A 180 -2.32 7.99 4.84
C ASN A 180 -0.78 8.01 4.91
N PHE A 181 -0.14 6.87 5.23
CA PHE A 181 1.32 6.76 5.23
C PHE A 181 1.93 7.04 3.86
N ALA A 182 1.31 6.55 2.79
CA ALA A 182 1.76 6.79 1.42
C ALA A 182 1.78 8.28 1.08
N VAL A 183 0.71 9.00 1.39
CA VAL A 183 0.62 10.44 1.18
C VAL A 183 1.60 11.19 2.08
N TYR A 184 1.61 10.90 3.39
CA TYR A 184 2.50 11.58 4.35
C TYR A 184 3.97 11.42 3.98
N ALA A 185 4.40 10.17 3.71
CA ALA A 185 5.78 9.90 3.32
C ALA A 185 6.16 10.63 2.03
N SER A 186 5.28 10.66 1.03
CA SER A 186 5.53 11.34 -0.24
C SER A 186 5.65 12.86 -0.10
N VAL A 187 4.88 13.45 0.82
CA VAL A 187 4.94 14.91 1.10
C VAL A 187 6.19 15.28 1.89
N LYS A 188 6.66 14.40 2.79
CA LYS A 188 7.73 14.70 3.75
C LYS A 188 9.09 14.05 3.42
N CYS A 189 9.19 13.18 2.41
CA CYS A 189 10.46 12.58 2.00
C CYS A 189 11.40 13.61 1.36
N ASP A 190 12.64 13.18 1.12
CA ASP A 190 13.67 14.00 0.51
C ASP A 190 13.20 14.59 -0.84
N PRO A 191 13.49 15.88 -1.13
CA PRO A 191 13.05 16.54 -2.36
C PRO A 191 13.51 15.84 -3.63
N GLN A 192 14.64 15.13 -3.59
CA GLN A 192 15.12 14.32 -4.73
C GLN A 192 14.15 13.17 -5.02
N ILE A 193 13.66 12.49 -4.00
CA ILE A 193 12.69 11.40 -4.10
C ILE A 193 11.33 11.93 -4.53
N GLN A 194 10.88 13.08 -3.98
CA GLN A 194 9.63 13.71 -4.42
C GLN A 194 9.60 13.97 -5.93
N ASN A 195 10.75 14.32 -6.54
CA ASN A 195 10.85 14.52 -7.97
C ASN A 195 10.73 13.21 -8.78
N GLN A 196 11.08 12.06 -8.18
CA GLN A 196 10.99 10.75 -8.78
C GLN A 196 9.58 10.12 -8.66
N ILE A 197 8.78 10.60 -7.70
CA ILE A 197 7.42 10.13 -7.51
C ILE A 197 6.55 10.55 -8.69
N LEU A 198 5.94 9.57 -9.35
CA LEU A 198 4.97 9.75 -10.42
C LEU A 198 3.57 9.93 -9.86
N ASN A 199 3.14 8.97 -9.03
CA ASN A 199 1.80 8.90 -8.46
C ASN A 199 1.87 8.45 -7.00
N VAL A 200 0.92 8.94 -6.21
CA VAL A 200 0.69 8.55 -4.82
C VAL A 200 -0.77 8.13 -4.68
N TYR A 201 -1.02 6.95 -4.19
CA TYR A 201 -2.36 6.37 -4.09
C TYR A 201 -2.79 6.19 -2.64
N SER A 202 -3.91 6.80 -2.27
CA SER A 202 -4.62 6.57 -1.01
C SER A 202 -5.90 5.78 -1.29
N ASN A 203 -5.89 4.48 -0.97
CA ASN A 203 -7.04 3.63 -1.15
C ASN A 203 -7.82 3.59 0.18
N ASP A 204 -8.90 4.33 0.24
CA ASP A 204 -9.76 4.50 1.43
C ASP A 204 -8.98 4.88 2.71
N GLY A 205 -7.90 5.65 2.54
CA GLY A 205 -7.09 6.16 3.65
C GLY A 205 -7.67 7.43 4.24
N PRO A 206 -7.53 7.65 5.57
CA PRO A 206 -7.94 8.91 6.20
C PRO A 206 -7.09 10.07 5.70
N GLY A 207 -7.68 11.25 5.63
CA GLY A 207 -7.01 12.49 5.28
C GLY A 207 -6.06 13.00 6.37
N PHE A 208 -5.88 14.31 6.43
CA PHE A 208 -4.92 14.97 7.31
C PHE A 208 -5.57 16.13 8.06
N ARG A 209 -4.86 16.68 9.00
CA ARG A 209 -5.22 17.94 9.69
C ARG A 209 -5.02 19.12 8.73
N SER A 210 -5.73 20.22 8.97
CA SER A 210 -5.69 21.44 8.15
C SER A 210 -4.27 21.97 7.94
N ASP A 211 -3.44 21.94 8.99
CA ASP A 211 -2.06 22.41 8.93
C ASP A 211 -1.20 21.61 7.92
N MET A 212 -1.49 20.33 7.75
CA MET A 212 -0.80 19.48 6.77
C MET A 212 -1.32 19.76 5.35
N VAL A 213 -2.63 19.77 5.12
CA VAL A 213 -3.20 19.94 3.76
C VAL A 213 -2.95 21.36 3.21
N GLU A 214 -2.84 22.37 4.07
CA GLU A 214 -2.50 23.76 3.71
C GLU A 214 -1.00 23.98 3.50
N SER A 215 -0.14 22.99 3.86
CA SER A 215 1.31 23.14 3.74
C SER A 215 1.77 23.24 2.29
N THR A 216 2.83 24.00 2.04
CA THR A 216 3.41 24.16 0.70
C THR A 216 3.87 22.82 0.12
N GLU A 217 4.34 21.92 0.96
CA GLU A 217 4.80 20.58 0.59
C GLU A 217 3.64 19.72 0.07
N TYR A 218 2.50 19.73 0.78
CA TYR A 218 1.30 19.01 0.36
C TYR A 218 0.77 19.57 -0.96
N GLN A 219 0.65 20.90 -1.06
CA GLN A 219 0.15 21.58 -2.28
C GLN A 219 1.02 21.25 -3.51
N ARG A 220 2.33 21.09 -3.34
CA ARG A 220 3.23 20.68 -4.43
C ARG A 220 3.01 19.24 -4.86
N MET A 221 2.64 18.35 -3.94
CA MET A 221 2.36 16.94 -4.24
C MET A 221 0.95 16.70 -4.77
N LEU A 222 0.02 17.65 -4.55
CA LEU A 222 -1.39 17.52 -4.89
C LEU A 222 -1.68 16.99 -6.31
N PRO A 223 -0.97 17.43 -7.38
CA PRO A 223 -1.20 16.91 -8.74
C PRO A 223 -0.85 15.43 -8.93
N LYS A 224 -0.14 14.80 -7.97
CA LYS A 224 0.27 13.40 -8.02
C LYS A 224 -0.55 12.51 -7.08
N LEU A 225 -1.44 13.11 -6.27
CA LEU A 225 -2.27 12.38 -5.31
C LEU A 225 -3.52 11.84 -6.01
N HIS A 226 -3.78 10.56 -5.80
CA HIS A 226 -4.95 9.83 -6.27
C HIS A 226 -5.63 9.17 -5.08
N THR A 227 -6.79 9.67 -4.70
CA THR A 227 -7.58 9.10 -3.60
C THR A 227 -8.76 8.33 -4.19
N ILE A 228 -8.89 7.07 -3.80
CA ILE A 228 -9.93 6.16 -4.26
C ILE A 228 -10.77 5.77 -3.05
N LEU A 229 -12.07 6.04 -3.10
CA LEU A 229 -13.00 5.80 -2.01
C LEU A 229 -14.13 4.87 -2.45
N PRO A 230 -14.59 3.92 -1.61
CA PRO A 230 -15.85 3.24 -1.83
C PRO A 230 -17.03 4.22 -1.65
N GLU A 231 -18.18 3.95 -2.30
CA GLU A 231 -19.35 4.86 -2.32
C GLU A 231 -19.93 5.21 -0.95
N SER A 232 -19.65 4.42 0.08
CA SER A 232 -20.06 4.68 1.47
C SER A 232 -18.86 4.63 2.42
N SER A 233 -17.73 5.19 1.98
CA SER A 233 -16.53 5.27 2.81
C SER A 233 -16.81 5.96 4.14
N ILE A 234 -16.27 5.37 5.21
CA ILE A 234 -16.23 5.96 6.55
C ILE A 234 -14.80 6.41 6.85
N VAL A 235 -13.83 5.54 6.62
CA VAL A 235 -12.42 5.79 6.96
C VAL A 235 -11.84 6.88 6.06
N GLY A 236 -12.00 6.75 4.74
CA GLY A 236 -11.48 7.71 3.78
C GLY A 236 -12.15 9.09 3.83
N MET A 237 -13.26 9.23 4.58
CA MET A 237 -13.91 10.54 4.82
C MET A 237 -13.51 11.15 6.16
N LEU A 238 -12.59 10.54 6.91
CA LEU A 238 -12.06 11.11 8.14
C LEU A 238 -10.99 12.16 7.82
N LEU A 239 -10.98 13.26 8.59
CA LEU A 239 -10.07 14.38 8.46
C LEU A 239 -10.25 15.14 7.12
N GLU A 240 -9.25 15.94 6.71
CA GLU A 240 -9.36 16.82 5.55
C GLU A 240 -8.62 16.26 4.33
N HIS A 241 -9.21 16.47 3.17
CA HIS A 241 -8.67 16.18 1.85
C HIS A 241 -8.77 17.43 0.98
N GLN A 242 -7.75 17.71 0.17
CA GLN A 242 -7.80 18.78 -0.83
C GLN A 242 -7.66 18.26 -2.26
N GLU A 243 -7.18 17.03 -2.43
CA GLU A 243 -7.15 16.34 -3.71
C GLU A 243 -8.56 15.94 -4.16
N SER A 244 -8.74 15.78 -5.46
CA SER A 244 -9.92 15.11 -6.00
C SER A 244 -9.86 13.62 -5.68
N PHE A 245 -11.02 13.01 -5.45
CA PHE A 245 -11.12 11.58 -5.21
C PHE A 245 -12.05 10.89 -6.22
N GLU A 246 -11.76 9.65 -6.51
CA GLU A 246 -12.59 8.79 -7.32
C GLU A 246 -13.46 7.91 -6.43
N VAL A 247 -14.76 7.84 -6.73
CA VAL A 247 -15.70 7.01 -6.00
C VAL A 247 -15.95 5.71 -6.76
N VAL A 248 -15.64 4.58 -6.13
CA VAL A 248 -15.87 3.25 -6.69
C VAL A 248 -17.05 2.57 -6.03
N LYS A 249 -17.81 1.83 -6.82
CA LYS A 249 -18.93 1.02 -6.29
C LYS A 249 -18.39 -0.18 -5.54
N SER A 250 -19.06 -0.53 -4.43
CA SER A 250 -18.79 -1.74 -3.66
C SER A 250 -20.00 -2.66 -3.64
N SER A 251 -19.78 -3.97 -3.60
CA SER A 251 -20.83 -4.98 -3.35
C SER A 251 -21.14 -5.11 -1.85
N ASN A 252 -20.25 -4.63 -0.99
CA ASN A 252 -20.41 -4.62 0.46
C ASN A 252 -21.17 -3.37 0.93
N SER A 253 -21.54 -3.30 2.19
CA SER A 253 -22.23 -2.15 2.79
C SER A 253 -21.60 -1.74 4.12
N GLY A 254 -21.72 -0.44 4.47
CA GLY A 254 -21.16 0.11 5.69
C GLY A 254 -19.65 -0.09 5.79
N ILE A 255 -19.15 -0.41 6.98
CA ILE A 255 -17.70 -0.58 7.21
C ILE A 255 -17.08 -1.76 6.42
N GLN A 256 -17.91 -2.70 5.95
CA GLN A 256 -17.40 -3.79 5.11
C GLN A 256 -16.97 -3.34 3.72
N GLN A 257 -17.32 -2.12 3.30
CA GLN A 257 -16.80 -1.52 2.07
C GLN A 257 -15.32 -1.14 2.18
N HIS A 258 -14.82 -1.04 3.42
CA HIS A 258 -13.41 -0.79 3.70
C HIS A 258 -12.52 -2.03 3.51
N ASP A 259 -13.11 -3.20 3.27
CA ASP A 259 -12.37 -4.42 2.91
C ASP A 259 -11.81 -4.26 1.49
N ALA A 260 -10.51 -4.34 1.36
CA ALA A 260 -9.77 -4.05 0.13
C ALA A 260 -9.66 -5.26 -0.80
#